data_b76cf6e8316c89588dbcabe42cfcd1ab
#
_entry.id   b76cf6e8316c89588dbcabe42cfcd1ab
#
_cell.length_a   1.000
_cell.length_b   1.000
_cell.length_c   1.000
_cell.angle_alpha   90.00
_cell.angle_beta   90.00
_cell.angle_gamma   90.00
#
_symmetry.space_group_name_H-M   'P 1'
#
loop_
_entity.id
_entity.type
_entity.pdbx_description
1 polymer ?
#
loop_
_entity_poly.entity_id
_entity_poly.type
_entity_poly.pdbx_seq_one_letter_code
_entity_poly.pdbx_strand_id
1 'polypeptide(L)'
;MLDNIILLIVLIFINGILSASEIAYLSIDKFHLKEKKKTDKKAKKISKMLENEGSFLSTIQVGITLAGFLSSAFASDTFASYLIDKGVTIINPDVTRSILVVIITIILSYFTLVFGELVPKKIGRSNPYKVATLTVNLLRIIEFIFYPLIKLLTLSTNIICKIFRIKEKADTLSEEDIKKIILTGTSEKIIEAKERDYILNIFEFNDKIAKEIMTPKKDCVIISLEDDIKDNIKKIKDSKYTRFPVENKNGFVGFINVKDFILLHQSDKEISIAELIQPVQTFKATEKIDDVFRKMQKKHQSFGIVKENNEFIGIITMEDAIEEIVGNIYDEYD
;
A
#
# COMPACT_ATOMS: atom_id res chain seq x y z
N MET A 1 -52.35 -18.76 -3.14
CA MET A 1 -51.21 -19.48 -2.49
C MET A 1 -49.99 -19.59 -3.41
N LEU A 2 -50.20 -20.12 -4.64
CA LEU A 2 -49.05 -20.22 -5.60
C LEU A 2 -48.37 -18.88 -5.88
N ASP A 3 -49.17 -17.84 -6.09
CA ASP A 3 -48.67 -16.47 -6.35
C ASP A 3 -47.79 -15.93 -5.20
N ASN A 4 -48.18 -16.23 -3.95
CA ASN A 4 -47.45 -15.77 -2.76
C ASN A 4 -46.13 -16.54 -2.58
N ILE A 5 -46.07 -17.82 -2.98
CA ILE A 5 -44.83 -18.60 -3.01
C ILE A 5 -43.89 -18.07 -4.09
N ILE A 6 -44.43 -17.78 -5.28
CA ILE A 6 -43.65 -17.18 -6.37
C ILE A 6 -43.08 -15.83 -5.95
N LEU A 7 -43.92 -14.97 -5.34
CA LEU A 7 -43.48 -13.66 -4.81
C LEU A 7 -42.34 -13.82 -3.78
N LEU A 8 -42.48 -14.78 -2.85
CA LEU A 8 -41.46 -15.08 -1.85
C LEU A 8 -40.13 -15.47 -2.49
N ILE A 9 -40.16 -16.40 -3.45
CA ILE A 9 -38.99 -16.86 -4.16
C ILE A 9 -38.33 -15.68 -4.91
N VAL A 10 -39.09 -14.84 -5.56
CA VAL A 10 -38.58 -13.62 -6.24
C VAL A 10 -37.94 -12.67 -5.25
N LEU A 11 -38.56 -12.43 -4.11
CA LEU A 11 -38.00 -11.54 -3.08
C LEU A 11 -36.69 -12.10 -2.48
N ILE A 12 -36.61 -13.41 -2.20
CA ILE A 12 -35.38 -14.07 -1.74
C ILE A 12 -34.29 -13.96 -2.82
N PHE A 13 -34.64 -14.14 -4.09
CA PHE A 13 -33.70 -14.02 -5.19
C PHE A 13 -33.17 -12.59 -5.35
N ILE A 14 -34.04 -11.57 -5.26
CA ILE A 14 -33.65 -10.15 -5.28
C ILE A 14 -32.71 -9.86 -4.11
N ASN A 15 -33.04 -10.34 -2.91
CA ASN A 15 -32.20 -10.21 -1.73
C ASN A 15 -30.81 -10.82 -1.96
N GLY A 16 -30.77 -12.02 -2.57
CA GLY A 16 -29.52 -12.70 -2.92
C GLY A 16 -28.65 -11.92 -3.92
N ILE A 17 -29.26 -11.33 -4.94
CA ILE A 17 -28.54 -10.49 -5.90
C ILE A 17 -27.92 -9.26 -5.20
N LEU A 18 -28.68 -8.60 -4.34
CA LEU A 18 -28.22 -7.43 -3.61
C LEU A 18 -27.11 -7.79 -2.61
N SER A 19 -27.27 -8.89 -1.87
CA SER A 19 -26.26 -9.41 -0.93
C SER A 19 -24.96 -9.83 -1.64
N ALA A 20 -25.07 -10.48 -2.81
CA ALA A 20 -23.92 -10.80 -3.63
C ALA A 20 -23.22 -9.52 -4.14
N SER A 21 -24.00 -8.51 -4.53
CA SER A 21 -23.46 -7.24 -4.99
C SER A 21 -22.72 -6.49 -3.90
N GLU A 22 -23.23 -6.47 -2.68
CA GLU A 22 -22.58 -5.83 -1.51
C GLU A 22 -21.12 -6.29 -1.38
N ILE A 23 -20.94 -7.60 -1.25
CA ILE A 23 -19.61 -8.18 -1.07
C ILE A 23 -18.76 -8.08 -2.33
N ALA A 24 -19.36 -8.22 -3.51
CA ALA A 24 -18.62 -8.10 -4.77
C ALA A 24 -17.99 -6.71 -4.93
N TYR A 25 -18.72 -5.65 -4.65
CA TYR A 25 -18.21 -4.28 -4.76
C TYR A 25 -17.14 -3.97 -3.69
N LEU A 26 -17.29 -4.48 -2.46
CA LEU A 26 -16.30 -4.32 -1.40
C LEU A 26 -15.02 -5.14 -1.64
N SER A 27 -15.14 -6.25 -2.36
CA SER A 27 -14.02 -7.16 -2.65
C SER A 27 -13.37 -6.91 -4.02
N ILE A 28 -13.81 -5.92 -4.78
CA ILE A 28 -13.28 -5.66 -6.11
C ILE A 28 -11.87 -5.06 -6.00
N ASP A 29 -10.94 -5.58 -6.80
CA ASP A 29 -9.61 -5.01 -6.91
C ASP A 29 -9.67 -3.61 -7.54
N LYS A 30 -9.34 -2.59 -6.74
CA LYS A 30 -9.36 -1.18 -7.15
C LYS A 30 -8.36 -0.91 -8.30
N PHE A 31 -7.21 -1.61 -8.36
CA PHE A 31 -6.22 -1.46 -9.44
C PHE A 31 -6.75 -2.02 -10.76
N HIS A 32 -7.24 -3.25 -10.72
CA HIS A 32 -7.85 -3.89 -11.89
C HIS A 32 -9.07 -3.12 -12.42
N LEU A 33 -9.90 -2.58 -11.53
CA LEU A 33 -11.02 -1.73 -11.90
C LEU A 33 -10.57 -0.43 -12.57
N LYS A 34 -9.52 0.21 -12.06
CA LYS A 34 -8.96 1.45 -12.62
C LYS A 34 -8.41 1.24 -14.04
N GLU A 35 -7.80 0.10 -14.28
CA GLU A 35 -7.31 -0.28 -15.62
C GLU A 35 -8.49 -0.51 -16.58
N LYS A 36 -9.48 -1.32 -16.19
CA LYS A 36 -10.67 -1.60 -17.00
C LYS A 36 -11.59 -0.40 -17.22
N LYS A 37 -11.57 0.60 -16.34
CA LYS A 37 -12.32 1.86 -16.50
C LYS A 37 -12.01 2.57 -17.82
N LYS A 38 -10.84 2.34 -18.44
CA LYS A 38 -10.42 2.95 -19.69
C LYS A 38 -11.16 2.37 -20.90
N THR A 39 -11.57 1.11 -20.87
CA THR A 39 -12.12 0.36 -21.99
C THR A 39 -13.56 -0.12 -21.79
N ASP A 40 -13.99 -0.33 -20.55
CA ASP A 40 -15.31 -0.90 -20.22
C ASP A 40 -16.25 0.16 -19.61
N LYS A 41 -17.39 0.39 -20.27
CA LYS A 41 -18.45 1.29 -19.79
C LYS A 41 -19.05 0.86 -18.46
N LYS A 42 -19.12 -0.46 -18.18
CA LYS A 42 -19.63 -0.98 -16.91
C LYS A 42 -18.62 -0.73 -15.78
N ALA A 43 -17.32 -0.94 -16.04
CA ALA A 43 -16.26 -0.61 -15.10
C ALA A 43 -16.27 0.89 -14.70
N LYS A 44 -16.56 1.78 -15.67
CA LYS A 44 -16.73 3.21 -15.38
C LYS A 44 -17.92 3.49 -14.45
N LYS A 45 -19.05 2.77 -14.63
CA LYS A 45 -20.23 2.91 -13.78
C LYS A 45 -19.95 2.39 -12.36
N ILE A 46 -19.28 1.23 -12.24
CA ILE A 46 -18.87 0.62 -10.96
C ILE A 46 -17.95 1.56 -10.20
N SER A 47 -16.91 2.08 -10.88
CA SER A 47 -15.98 3.05 -10.26
C SER A 47 -16.70 4.28 -9.73
N LYS A 48 -17.68 4.82 -10.48
CA LYS A 48 -18.46 5.99 -10.06
C LYS A 48 -19.32 5.71 -8.81
N MET A 49 -19.86 4.50 -8.68
CA MET A 49 -20.62 4.09 -7.48
C MET A 49 -19.70 3.94 -6.27
N LEU A 50 -18.49 3.40 -6.46
CA LEU A 50 -17.50 3.25 -5.40
C LEU A 50 -16.85 4.58 -4.97
N GLU A 51 -16.91 5.64 -5.77
CA GLU A 51 -16.48 6.99 -5.39
C GLU A 51 -17.36 7.57 -4.25
N ASN A 52 -18.57 7.03 -4.05
CA ASN A 52 -19.47 7.40 -2.97
C ASN A 52 -19.95 6.14 -2.22
N GLU A 53 -19.04 5.54 -1.46
CA GLU A 53 -19.27 4.28 -0.73
C GLU A 53 -20.50 4.37 0.20
N GLY A 54 -20.70 5.49 0.88
CA GLY A 54 -21.83 5.68 1.78
C GLY A 54 -23.18 5.63 1.06
N SER A 55 -23.33 6.26 -0.10
CA SER A 55 -24.55 6.20 -0.91
C SER A 55 -24.77 4.80 -1.50
N PHE A 56 -23.70 4.16 -1.96
CA PHE A 56 -23.73 2.81 -2.50
C PHE A 56 -24.19 1.80 -1.45
N LEU A 57 -23.57 1.79 -0.25
CA LEU A 57 -23.96 0.90 0.85
C LEU A 57 -25.41 1.15 1.29
N SER A 58 -25.81 2.41 1.39
CA SER A 58 -27.19 2.75 1.72
C SER A 58 -28.18 2.24 0.66
N THR A 59 -27.81 2.31 -0.62
CA THR A 59 -28.66 1.79 -1.72
C THR A 59 -28.91 0.29 -1.58
N ILE A 60 -27.84 -0.48 -1.35
CA ILE A 60 -27.96 -1.94 -1.18
C ILE A 60 -28.74 -2.27 0.09
N GLN A 61 -28.40 -1.60 1.20
CA GLN A 61 -29.06 -1.85 2.48
C GLN A 61 -30.56 -1.58 2.44
N VAL A 62 -31.00 -0.52 1.77
CA VAL A 62 -32.43 -0.24 1.55
C VAL A 62 -33.08 -1.39 0.78
N GLY A 63 -32.44 -1.85 -0.30
CA GLY A 63 -32.96 -2.96 -1.11
C GLY A 63 -33.09 -4.26 -0.31
N ILE A 64 -32.03 -4.65 0.41
CA ILE A 64 -31.99 -5.88 1.23
C ILE A 64 -33.06 -5.81 2.33
N THR A 65 -33.13 -4.68 3.04
CA THR A 65 -34.07 -4.49 4.16
C THR A 65 -35.52 -4.54 3.69
N LEU A 66 -35.84 -3.84 2.59
CA LEU A 66 -37.19 -3.85 2.02
C LEU A 66 -37.58 -5.24 1.50
N ALA A 67 -36.69 -5.93 0.75
CA ALA A 67 -36.94 -7.26 0.27
C ALA A 67 -37.15 -8.27 1.42
N GLY A 68 -36.35 -8.17 2.48
CA GLY A 68 -36.47 -9.02 3.67
C GLY A 68 -37.77 -8.77 4.44
N PHE A 69 -38.13 -7.53 4.71
CA PHE A 69 -39.37 -7.20 5.41
C PHE A 69 -40.64 -7.58 4.63
N LEU A 70 -40.64 -7.31 3.31
CA LEU A 70 -41.74 -7.71 2.45
C LEU A 70 -41.88 -9.23 2.42
N SER A 71 -40.77 -9.95 2.27
CA SER A 71 -40.75 -11.41 2.29
C SER A 71 -41.31 -11.98 3.57
N SER A 72 -40.90 -11.46 4.73
CA SER A 72 -41.35 -11.93 6.04
C SER A 72 -42.83 -11.59 6.28
N ALA A 73 -43.23 -10.36 6.00
CA ALA A 73 -44.59 -9.89 6.27
C ALA A 73 -45.65 -10.62 5.43
N PHE A 74 -45.38 -10.78 4.12
CA PHE A 74 -46.34 -11.46 3.23
C PHE A 74 -46.40 -12.98 3.47
N ALA A 75 -45.26 -13.61 3.70
CA ALA A 75 -45.20 -15.05 3.81
C ALA A 75 -45.76 -15.56 5.13
N SER A 76 -45.36 -14.97 6.26
CA SER A 76 -45.76 -15.48 7.59
C SER A 76 -47.25 -15.50 7.80
N ASP A 77 -47.91 -14.42 7.46
CA ASP A 77 -49.38 -14.31 7.64
C ASP A 77 -50.14 -15.22 6.65
N THR A 78 -49.73 -15.25 5.41
CA THR A 78 -50.35 -16.11 4.37
C THR A 78 -50.25 -17.57 4.70
N PHE A 79 -49.05 -18.04 5.11
CA PHE A 79 -48.86 -19.45 5.45
C PHE A 79 -49.56 -19.84 6.76
N ALA A 80 -49.57 -18.97 7.78
CA ALA A 80 -50.25 -19.21 9.02
C ALA A 80 -51.80 -19.37 8.78
N SER A 81 -52.38 -18.41 8.03
CA SER A 81 -53.81 -18.47 7.66
C SER A 81 -54.15 -19.74 6.90
N TYR A 82 -53.33 -20.14 5.92
CA TYR A 82 -53.54 -21.35 5.15
C TYR A 82 -53.52 -22.62 6.01
N LEU A 83 -52.64 -22.74 7.01
CA LEU A 83 -52.56 -23.90 7.90
C LEU A 83 -53.77 -23.94 8.81
N ILE A 84 -54.29 -22.80 9.29
CA ILE A 84 -55.50 -22.76 10.10
C ILE A 84 -56.75 -23.18 9.27
N ASP A 85 -56.84 -22.74 8.02
CA ASP A 85 -57.92 -23.13 7.11
C ASP A 85 -57.89 -24.66 6.81
N LYS A 86 -56.74 -25.28 6.94
CA LYS A 86 -56.56 -26.73 6.83
C LYS A 86 -56.83 -27.48 8.12
N GLY A 87 -57.29 -26.80 9.17
CA GLY A 87 -57.69 -27.42 10.44
C GLY A 87 -56.54 -27.57 11.45
N VAL A 88 -55.40 -26.95 11.24
CA VAL A 88 -54.30 -26.96 12.25
C VAL A 88 -54.69 -25.99 13.39
N THR A 89 -55.14 -26.58 14.54
CA THR A 89 -55.45 -25.79 15.74
C THR A 89 -54.78 -26.44 16.94
N ILE A 90 -54.00 -25.65 17.73
CA ILE A 90 -53.25 -26.14 18.89
C ILE A 90 -54.00 -25.90 20.17
N ILE A 91 -54.53 -24.68 20.39
CA ILE A 91 -55.26 -24.26 21.60
C ILE A 91 -56.59 -23.60 21.21
N ASN A 92 -56.52 -22.43 20.67
CA ASN A 92 -57.60 -21.67 20.04
C ASN A 92 -57.11 -21.01 18.77
N PRO A 93 -57.96 -20.57 17.82
CA PRO A 93 -57.55 -20.02 16.54
C PRO A 93 -56.57 -18.87 16.64
N ASP A 94 -56.75 -17.92 17.54
CA ASP A 94 -55.90 -16.72 17.67
C ASP A 94 -54.51 -17.05 18.22
N VAL A 95 -54.45 -17.90 19.26
CA VAL A 95 -53.17 -18.33 19.84
C VAL A 95 -52.42 -19.22 18.83
N THR A 96 -53.12 -20.12 18.15
CA THR A 96 -52.56 -20.97 17.10
C THR A 96 -51.97 -20.13 15.99
N ARG A 97 -52.65 -19.09 15.52
CA ARG A 97 -52.14 -18.14 14.51
C ARG A 97 -50.85 -17.52 14.95
N SER A 98 -50.80 -17.00 16.17
CA SER A 98 -49.59 -16.33 16.70
C SER A 98 -48.41 -17.30 16.77
N ILE A 99 -48.61 -18.54 17.22
CA ILE A 99 -47.56 -19.57 17.29
C ILE A 99 -47.08 -19.96 15.87
N LEU A 100 -48.00 -20.16 14.93
CA LEU A 100 -47.68 -20.51 13.56
C LEU A 100 -46.92 -19.42 12.86
N VAL A 101 -47.30 -18.14 13.05
CA VAL A 101 -46.57 -16.97 12.50
C VAL A 101 -45.12 -17.00 12.99
N VAL A 102 -44.87 -17.22 14.27
CA VAL A 102 -43.51 -17.27 14.82
C VAL A 102 -42.68 -18.44 14.22
N ILE A 103 -43.27 -19.64 14.19
CA ILE A 103 -42.62 -20.83 13.66
C ILE A 103 -42.26 -20.64 12.16
N ILE A 104 -43.25 -20.18 11.38
CA ILE A 104 -43.06 -19.90 9.94
C ILE A 104 -42.02 -18.83 9.72
N THR A 105 -42.06 -17.76 10.52
CA THR A 105 -41.03 -16.70 10.43
C THR A 105 -39.63 -17.22 10.68
N ILE A 106 -39.44 -18.10 11.66
CA ILE A 106 -38.13 -18.72 11.95
C ILE A 106 -37.66 -19.57 10.75
N ILE A 107 -38.56 -20.40 10.21
CA ILE A 107 -38.23 -21.26 9.06
C ILE A 107 -37.90 -20.42 7.83
N LEU A 108 -38.72 -19.41 7.54
CA LEU A 108 -38.49 -18.50 6.40
C LEU A 108 -37.21 -17.68 6.59
N SER A 109 -36.92 -17.22 7.81
CA SER A 109 -35.68 -16.52 8.12
C SER A 109 -34.46 -17.38 7.83
N TYR A 110 -34.50 -18.66 8.18
CA TYR A 110 -33.43 -19.60 7.86
C TYR A 110 -33.20 -19.70 6.34
N PHE A 111 -34.25 -19.91 5.55
CA PHE A 111 -34.14 -20.01 4.09
C PHE A 111 -33.67 -18.68 3.47
N THR A 112 -34.23 -17.55 3.93
CA THR A 112 -33.83 -16.23 3.46
C THR A 112 -32.37 -15.93 3.80
N LEU A 113 -31.91 -16.29 5.00
CA LEU A 113 -30.52 -16.09 5.41
C LEU A 113 -29.58 -16.94 4.55
N VAL A 114 -29.90 -18.22 4.34
CA VAL A 114 -29.02 -19.10 3.56
C VAL A 114 -29.00 -18.74 2.07
N PHE A 115 -30.17 -18.65 1.44
CA PHE A 115 -30.30 -18.48 -0.02
C PHE A 115 -30.33 -17.00 -0.44
N GLY A 116 -30.80 -16.11 0.42
CA GLY A 116 -30.87 -14.68 0.16
C GLY A 116 -29.66 -13.88 0.65
N GLU A 117 -28.76 -14.50 1.46
CA GLU A 117 -27.62 -13.74 2.00
C GLU A 117 -26.31 -14.52 2.01
N LEU A 118 -26.18 -15.62 2.79
CA LEU A 118 -24.90 -16.27 3.03
C LEU A 118 -24.27 -16.88 1.78
N VAL A 119 -25.06 -17.65 1.00
CA VAL A 119 -24.58 -18.25 -0.25
C VAL A 119 -24.27 -17.19 -1.31
N PRO A 120 -25.17 -16.21 -1.57
CA PRO A 120 -24.89 -15.12 -2.49
C PRO A 120 -23.65 -14.30 -2.12
N LYS A 121 -23.41 -14.00 -0.84
CA LYS A 121 -22.20 -13.31 -0.39
C LYS A 121 -20.93 -14.12 -0.72
N LYS A 122 -20.95 -15.44 -0.59
CA LYS A 122 -19.82 -16.28 -1.04
C LYS A 122 -19.60 -16.21 -2.55
N ILE A 123 -20.68 -16.22 -3.34
CA ILE A 123 -20.61 -16.05 -4.80
C ILE A 123 -20.02 -14.68 -5.16
N GLY A 124 -20.49 -13.61 -4.49
CA GLY A 124 -20.00 -12.24 -4.68
C GLY A 124 -18.50 -12.11 -4.43
N ARG A 125 -18.01 -12.78 -3.37
CA ARG A 125 -16.58 -12.78 -3.02
C ARG A 125 -15.73 -13.59 -3.99
N SER A 126 -16.24 -14.70 -4.53
CA SER A 126 -15.47 -15.57 -5.44
C SER A 126 -15.23 -14.94 -6.81
N ASN A 127 -16.17 -14.13 -7.31
CA ASN A 127 -16.08 -13.48 -8.62
C ASN A 127 -16.54 -12.01 -8.60
N PRO A 128 -15.83 -11.11 -7.88
CA PRO A 128 -16.30 -9.76 -7.59
C PRO A 128 -16.62 -8.95 -8.84
N TYR A 129 -15.71 -8.92 -9.81
CA TYR A 129 -15.87 -8.13 -11.02
C TYR A 129 -17.06 -8.60 -11.87
N LYS A 130 -17.24 -9.92 -12.03
CA LYS A 130 -18.35 -10.49 -12.81
C LYS A 130 -19.70 -10.16 -12.20
N VAL A 131 -19.83 -10.33 -10.88
CA VAL A 131 -21.08 -10.01 -10.15
C VAL A 131 -21.35 -8.51 -10.22
N ALA A 132 -20.36 -7.65 -9.98
CA ALA A 132 -20.54 -6.20 -10.08
C ALA A 132 -20.96 -5.74 -11.49
N THR A 133 -20.39 -6.31 -12.56
CA THR A 133 -20.78 -5.98 -13.94
C THR A 133 -22.18 -6.45 -14.33
N LEU A 134 -22.67 -7.53 -13.71
CA LEU A 134 -24.05 -8.00 -13.93
C LEU A 134 -25.06 -7.10 -13.20
N THR A 135 -24.74 -6.63 -12.01
CA THR A 135 -25.68 -5.97 -11.10
C THR A 135 -25.64 -4.44 -11.15
N VAL A 136 -24.61 -3.82 -11.76
CA VAL A 136 -24.44 -2.36 -11.78
C VAL A 136 -25.65 -1.59 -12.33
N ASN A 137 -26.34 -2.11 -13.33
CA ASN A 137 -27.52 -1.43 -13.90
C ASN A 137 -28.72 -1.55 -12.97
N LEU A 138 -28.92 -2.71 -12.33
CA LEU A 138 -29.98 -2.93 -11.34
C LEU A 138 -29.79 -1.99 -10.13
N LEU A 139 -28.57 -1.93 -9.61
CA LEU A 139 -28.28 -1.04 -8.46
C LEU A 139 -28.53 0.43 -8.79
N ARG A 140 -28.20 0.89 -10.01
CA ARG A 140 -28.52 2.26 -10.43
C ARG A 140 -30.03 2.55 -10.54
N ILE A 141 -30.80 1.55 -10.93
CA ILE A 141 -32.27 1.68 -10.95
C ILE A 141 -32.81 1.82 -9.52
N ILE A 142 -32.32 0.99 -8.61
CA ILE A 142 -32.67 1.03 -7.19
C ILE A 142 -32.26 2.39 -6.59
N GLU A 143 -31.03 2.83 -6.85
CA GLU A 143 -30.51 4.14 -6.40
C GLU A 143 -31.42 5.28 -6.87
N PHE A 144 -31.86 5.24 -8.13
CA PHE A 144 -32.73 6.26 -8.70
C PHE A 144 -34.13 6.26 -8.06
N ILE A 145 -34.75 5.08 -7.92
CA ILE A 145 -36.10 4.94 -7.32
C ILE A 145 -36.10 5.39 -5.85
N PHE A 146 -35.10 4.95 -5.09
CA PHE A 146 -35.01 5.21 -3.65
C PHE A 146 -34.10 6.41 -3.30
N TYR A 147 -33.74 7.24 -4.28
CA TYR A 147 -32.84 8.38 -4.08
C TYR A 147 -33.20 9.26 -2.87
N PRO A 148 -34.47 9.67 -2.65
CA PRO A 148 -34.83 10.51 -1.48
C PRO A 148 -34.54 9.82 -0.16
N LEU A 149 -34.83 8.50 -0.07
CA LEU A 149 -34.62 7.70 1.14
C LEU A 149 -33.13 7.47 1.38
N ILE A 150 -32.36 7.16 0.33
CA ILE A 150 -30.92 6.97 0.41
C ILE A 150 -30.24 8.26 0.88
N LYS A 151 -30.65 9.40 0.33
CA LYS A 151 -30.13 10.71 0.73
C LYS A 151 -30.41 11.01 2.20
N LEU A 152 -31.61 10.68 2.69
CA LEU A 152 -31.99 10.86 4.10
C LEU A 152 -31.10 9.97 4.99
N LEU A 153 -30.92 8.68 4.63
CA LEU A 153 -30.09 7.75 5.39
C LEU A 153 -28.63 8.20 5.43
N THR A 154 -28.06 8.55 4.29
CA THR A 154 -26.67 9.03 4.20
C THR A 154 -26.47 10.30 5.05
N LEU A 155 -27.42 11.24 4.99
CA LEU A 155 -27.38 12.46 5.81
C LEU A 155 -27.41 12.13 7.30
N SER A 156 -28.35 11.26 7.71
CA SER A 156 -28.50 10.84 9.11
C SER A 156 -27.23 10.14 9.62
N THR A 157 -26.69 9.23 8.83
CA THR A 157 -25.44 8.53 9.16
C THR A 157 -24.28 9.51 9.32
N ASN A 158 -24.11 10.44 8.38
CA ASN A 158 -23.05 11.45 8.44
C ASN A 158 -23.18 12.36 9.68
N ILE A 159 -24.39 12.73 10.06
CA ILE A 159 -24.65 13.52 11.28
C ILE A 159 -24.21 12.71 12.51
N ILE A 160 -24.62 11.44 12.60
CA ILE A 160 -24.27 10.57 13.71
C ILE A 160 -22.76 10.34 13.77
N CYS A 161 -22.11 10.03 12.65
CA CYS A 161 -20.65 9.88 12.56
C CYS A 161 -19.93 11.15 13.03
N LYS A 162 -20.45 12.33 12.67
CA LYS A 162 -19.88 13.62 13.12
C LYS A 162 -20.04 13.84 14.63
N ILE A 163 -21.17 13.44 15.21
CA ILE A 163 -21.38 13.50 16.66
C ILE A 163 -20.38 12.61 17.40
N PHE A 164 -20.15 11.39 16.90
CA PHE A 164 -19.17 10.44 17.47
C PHE A 164 -17.73 10.73 17.05
N ARG A 165 -17.47 11.81 16.29
CA ARG A 165 -16.13 12.21 15.79
C ARG A 165 -15.42 11.10 15.01
N ILE A 166 -16.15 10.24 14.34
CA ILE A 166 -15.58 9.21 13.47
C ILE A 166 -14.96 9.91 12.26
N LYS A 167 -13.65 9.80 12.12
CA LYS A 167 -12.92 10.28 10.93
C LYS A 167 -12.80 9.11 9.95
N GLU A 168 -13.28 9.28 8.74
CA GLU A 168 -12.93 8.38 7.64
C GLU A 168 -11.42 8.51 7.41
N LYS A 169 -10.67 7.41 7.60
CA LYS A 169 -9.28 7.36 7.14
C LYS A 169 -9.33 7.40 5.61
N ALA A 170 -8.71 8.42 5.04
CA ALA A 170 -8.43 8.38 3.61
C ALA A 170 -7.63 7.10 3.33
N ASP A 171 -8.03 6.36 2.30
CA ASP A 171 -7.35 5.13 1.81
C ASP A 171 -5.97 5.49 1.19
N THR A 172 -5.15 6.25 1.90
CA THR A 172 -3.76 6.54 1.53
C THR A 172 -2.90 5.48 2.17
N LEU A 173 -2.32 4.62 1.33
CA LEU A 173 -1.32 3.65 1.78
C LEU A 173 -0.18 4.41 2.46
N SER A 174 0.06 4.10 3.71
CA SER A 174 1.24 4.57 4.44
C SER A 174 2.44 3.68 4.11
N GLU A 175 3.65 4.18 4.36
CA GLU A 175 4.87 3.37 4.26
C GLU A 175 4.80 2.11 5.13
N GLU A 176 4.21 2.22 6.33
CA GLU A 176 3.98 1.08 7.23
C GLU A 176 3.05 0.03 6.61
N ASP A 177 2.04 0.44 5.85
CA ASP A 177 1.15 -0.50 5.17
C ASP A 177 1.88 -1.24 4.05
N ILE A 178 2.77 -0.55 3.32
CA ILE A 178 3.62 -1.16 2.30
C ILE A 178 4.59 -2.16 2.96
N LYS A 179 5.25 -1.79 4.07
CA LYS A 179 6.12 -2.70 4.84
C LYS A 179 5.37 -3.96 5.29
N LYS A 180 4.12 -3.83 5.77
CA LYS A 180 3.28 -4.98 6.15
C LYS A 180 2.97 -5.89 4.97
N ILE A 181 2.66 -5.31 3.80
CA ILE A 181 2.41 -6.09 2.57
C ILE A 181 3.65 -6.91 2.19
N ILE A 182 4.85 -6.32 2.25
CA ILE A 182 6.12 -6.99 1.95
C ILE A 182 6.37 -8.14 2.93
N LEU A 183 6.16 -7.92 4.24
CA LEU A 183 6.31 -8.96 5.25
C LEU A 183 5.32 -10.11 5.05
N THR A 184 4.08 -9.80 4.69
CA THR A 184 3.05 -10.80 4.36
C THR A 184 3.47 -11.61 3.13
N GLY A 185 3.91 -10.95 2.05
CA GLY A 185 4.41 -11.61 0.84
C GLY A 185 5.59 -12.55 1.10
N THR A 186 6.45 -12.20 2.07
CA THR A 186 7.55 -13.09 2.50
C THR A 186 7.03 -14.31 3.25
N SER A 187 6.05 -14.15 4.15
CA SER A 187 5.46 -15.27 4.89
C SER A 187 4.72 -16.25 3.97
N GLU A 188 4.14 -15.75 2.88
CA GLU A 188 3.47 -16.53 1.84
C GLU A 188 4.44 -17.09 0.78
N LYS A 189 5.75 -16.88 0.92
CA LYS A 189 6.82 -17.31 -0.01
C LYS A 189 6.67 -16.72 -1.43
N ILE A 190 6.03 -15.58 -1.57
CA ILE A 190 5.93 -14.82 -2.83
C ILE A 190 7.18 -13.97 -3.03
N ILE A 191 7.76 -13.47 -1.93
CA ILE A 191 8.97 -12.64 -1.88
C ILE A 191 10.04 -13.43 -1.11
N GLU A 192 11.24 -13.53 -1.64
CA GLU A 192 12.37 -14.15 -0.94
C GLU A 192 12.86 -13.26 0.23
N ALA A 193 13.49 -13.89 1.23
CA ALA A 193 13.97 -13.16 2.40
C ALA A 193 14.99 -12.07 2.04
N LYS A 194 15.90 -12.33 1.08
CA LYS A 194 16.86 -11.34 0.60
C LYS A 194 16.19 -10.18 -0.12
N GLU A 195 15.20 -10.45 -0.96
CA GLU A 195 14.45 -9.42 -1.67
C GLU A 195 13.69 -8.50 -0.69
N ARG A 196 13.07 -9.09 0.33
CA ARG A 196 12.45 -8.35 1.43
C ARG A 196 13.43 -7.38 2.07
N ASP A 197 14.64 -7.88 2.43
CA ASP A 197 15.66 -7.08 3.10
C ASP A 197 16.10 -5.90 2.24
N TYR A 198 16.35 -6.10 0.95
CA TYR A 198 16.63 -5.01 0.01
C TYR A 198 15.53 -3.97 -0.06
N ILE A 199 14.26 -4.40 -0.12
CA ILE A 199 13.13 -3.47 -0.19
C ILE A 199 13.02 -2.65 1.11
N LEU A 200 13.22 -3.28 2.27
CA LEU A 200 13.19 -2.59 3.56
C LEU A 200 14.35 -1.61 3.72
N ASN A 201 15.56 -2.02 3.31
CA ASN A 201 16.75 -1.18 3.33
C ASN A 201 16.58 0.08 2.45
N ILE A 202 15.85 0.00 1.33
CA ILE A 202 15.55 1.19 0.50
C ILE A 202 14.74 2.24 1.28
N PHE A 203 13.79 1.83 2.13
CA PHE A 203 13.05 2.77 2.97
C PHE A 203 13.98 3.41 4.01
N GLU A 204 14.84 2.62 4.65
CA GLU A 204 15.80 3.12 5.62
C GLU A 204 16.85 4.03 4.99
N PHE A 205 17.32 3.69 3.78
CA PHE A 205 18.25 4.50 2.99
C PHE A 205 17.78 5.94 2.80
N ASN A 206 16.48 6.12 2.51
CA ASN A 206 15.92 7.47 2.32
C ASN A 206 15.92 8.32 3.61
N ASP A 207 16.02 7.69 4.77
CA ASP A 207 16.01 8.39 6.06
C ASP A 207 17.41 8.75 6.56
N LYS A 208 18.44 8.03 6.11
CA LYS A 208 19.82 8.24 6.52
C LYS A 208 20.41 9.56 5.99
N ILE A 209 21.39 10.08 6.73
CA ILE A 209 22.15 11.27 6.35
C ILE A 209 23.62 10.90 6.05
N ALA A 210 24.31 11.76 5.31
CA ALA A 210 25.69 11.53 4.89
C ALA A 210 26.64 11.22 6.05
N LYS A 211 26.44 11.83 7.21
CA LYS A 211 27.23 11.60 8.42
C LYS A 211 27.15 10.18 8.96
N GLU A 212 26.01 9.51 8.76
CA GLU A 212 25.79 8.15 9.28
C GLU A 212 26.46 7.08 8.46
N ILE A 213 26.71 7.36 7.18
CA ILE A 213 27.24 6.39 6.20
C ILE A 213 28.70 6.66 5.85
N MET A 214 29.16 7.91 6.01
CA MET A 214 30.52 8.30 5.65
C MET A 214 31.58 7.48 6.37
N THR A 215 32.72 7.26 5.71
CA THR A 215 33.95 6.87 6.38
C THR A 215 34.51 8.07 7.14
N PRO A 216 34.59 8.03 8.48
CA PRO A 216 35.06 9.17 9.28
C PRO A 216 36.52 9.55 8.95
N LYS A 217 36.87 10.81 9.09
CA LYS A 217 38.22 11.34 8.82
C LYS A 217 39.35 10.53 9.50
N LYS A 218 39.12 10.07 10.73
CA LYS A 218 40.09 9.29 11.51
C LYS A 218 40.46 7.93 10.87
N ASP A 219 39.53 7.40 10.05
CA ASP A 219 39.68 6.10 9.39
C ASP A 219 40.10 6.28 7.91
N CYS A 220 40.28 7.52 7.44
CA CYS A 220 40.74 7.85 6.10
C CYS A 220 42.27 7.89 6.04
N VAL A 221 42.85 7.36 4.92
CA VAL A 221 44.25 7.60 4.59
C VAL A 221 44.33 8.94 3.88
N ILE A 222 44.92 9.95 4.52
CA ILE A 222 45.04 11.31 4.03
C ILE A 222 46.45 11.63 3.59
N ILE A 223 46.59 12.27 2.44
CA ILE A 223 47.84 12.79 1.94
C ILE A 223 48.00 14.23 2.39
N SER A 224 49.11 14.53 3.07
CA SER A 224 49.41 15.90 3.50
C SER A 224 50.44 16.51 2.55
N LEU A 225 50.17 17.75 2.09
CA LEU A 225 51.13 18.50 1.29
C LEU A 225 52.34 18.98 2.10
N GLU A 226 52.27 18.87 3.44
CA GLU A 226 53.32 19.26 4.37
C GLU A 226 54.28 18.09 4.66
N ASP A 227 53.87 16.85 4.39
CA ASP A 227 54.68 15.66 4.60
C ASP A 227 55.70 15.47 3.51
N ASP A 228 56.81 14.77 3.80
CA ASP A 228 57.76 14.39 2.77
C ASP A 228 57.08 13.51 1.70
N ILE A 229 57.46 13.70 0.45
CA ILE A 229 56.94 12.92 -0.67
C ILE A 229 57.12 11.42 -0.47
N LYS A 230 58.22 11.01 0.19
CA LYS A 230 58.48 9.61 0.50
C LYS A 230 57.50 9.00 1.48
N ASP A 231 57.06 9.77 2.45
CA ASP A 231 56.06 9.35 3.43
C ASP A 231 54.65 9.23 2.79
N ASN A 232 54.33 10.14 1.92
CA ASN A 232 53.09 10.07 1.15
C ASN A 232 53.09 8.87 0.19
N ILE A 233 54.24 8.58 -0.48
CA ILE A 233 54.40 7.38 -1.31
C ILE A 233 54.19 6.10 -0.49
N LYS A 234 54.72 6.07 0.72
CA LYS A 234 54.56 4.92 1.61
C LYS A 234 53.10 4.72 2.01
N LYS A 235 52.42 5.78 2.42
CA LYS A 235 50.98 5.75 2.73
C LYS A 235 50.13 5.18 1.58
N ILE A 236 50.45 5.59 0.34
CA ILE A 236 49.75 5.12 -0.86
C ILE A 236 50.04 3.64 -1.11
N LYS A 237 51.30 3.21 -1.03
CA LYS A 237 51.72 1.81 -1.27
C LYS A 237 51.20 0.82 -0.25
N ASP A 238 51.10 1.26 1.02
CA ASP A 238 50.66 0.41 2.14
C ASP A 238 49.13 0.35 2.21
N SER A 239 48.41 1.11 1.38
CA SER A 239 46.97 1.14 1.35
C SER A 239 46.37 0.43 0.13
N LYS A 240 45.13 -0.02 0.23
CA LYS A 240 44.38 -0.67 -0.86
C LYS A 240 43.52 0.34 -1.67
N TYR A 241 43.56 1.62 -1.30
CA TYR A 241 42.66 2.63 -1.86
C TYR A 241 43.17 3.19 -3.19
N THR A 242 42.21 3.62 -4.02
CA THR A 242 42.49 4.22 -5.32
C THR A 242 42.42 5.72 -5.34
N ARG A 243 41.81 6.34 -4.32
CA ARG A 243 41.60 7.80 -4.18
C ARG A 243 41.94 8.22 -2.78
N PHE A 244 42.73 9.29 -2.66
CA PHE A 244 43.20 9.81 -1.38
C PHE A 244 42.78 11.26 -1.23
N PRO A 245 42.10 11.62 -0.14
CA PRO A 245 41.87 13.03 0.21
C PRO A 245 43.21 13.70 0.49
N VAL A 246 43.34 14.98 0.09
CA VAL A 246 44.55 15.78 0.26
C VAL A 246 44.25 16.96 1.18
N GLU A 247 45.10 17.18 2.15
CA GLU A 247 45.06 18.32 3.08
C GLU A 247 46.36 19.14 3.00
N ASN A 248 46.20 20.46 3.28
CA ASN A 248 47.29 21.36 3.57
C ASN A 248 47.05 22.01 4.95
N LYS A 249 47.92 23.00 5.35
CA LYS A 249 47.79 23.74 6.63
C LYS A 249 46.42 24.39 6.80
N ASN A 250 45.72 24.70 5.71
CA ASN A 250 44.42 25.38 5.72
C ASN A 250 43.24 24.39 5.66
N GLY A 251 43.50 23.10 5.64
CA GLY A 251 42.50 22.02 5.60
C GLY A 251 42.45 21.29 4.26
N PHE A 252 41.30 20.71 3.97
CA PHE A 252 41.07 19.89 2.79
C PHE A 252 41.11 20.71 1.48
N VAL A 253 41.89 20.25 0.50
CA VAL A 253 42.12 20.92 -0.79
C VAL A 253 41.59 20.15 -2.00
N GLY A 254 41.48 18.83 -1.93
CA GLY A 254 41.01 18.02 -3.04
C GLY A 254 41.37 16.54 -2.85
N PHE A 255 41.40 15.77 -3.93
CA PHE A 255 41.83 14.37 -3.88
C PHE A 255 42.83 14.08 -5.00
N ILE A 256 43.60 13.01 -4.83
CA ILE A 256 44.45 12.46 -5.88
C ILE A 256 44.03 11.03 -6.20
N ASN A 257 44.17 10.63 -7.45
CA ASN A 257 44.00 9.26 -7.90
C ASN A 257 45.36 8.54 -7.95
N VAL A 258 45.42 7.34 -7.42
CA VAL A 258 46.62 6.50 -7.47
C VAL A 258 47.18 6.35 -8.88
N LYS A 259 46.32 6.22 -9.89
CA LYS A 259 46.75 6.10 -11.29
C LYS A 259 47.56 7.29 -11.76
N ASP A 260 47.10 8.50 -11.43
CA ASP A 260 47.78 9.73 -11.81
C ASP A 260 49.13 9.86 -11.08
N PHE A 261 49.14 9.44 -9.82
CA PHE A 261 50.34 9.42 -8.98
C PHE A 261 51.39 8.41 -9.49
N ILE A 262 50.99 7.20 -9.91
CA ILE A 262 51.92 6.19 -10.48
C ILE A 262 52.50 6.67 -11.81
N LEU A 263 51.67 7.24 -12.68
CA LEU A 263 52.11 7.78 -13.98
C LEU A 263 53.15 8.89 -13.79
N LEU A 264 52.98 9.68 -12.76
CA LEU A 264 53.89 10.76 -12.44
C LEU A 264 55.25 10.23 -11.93
N HIS A 265 55.22 9.24 -11.06
CA HIS A 265 56.45 8.65 -10.50
C HIS A 265 57.29 7.87 -11.53
N GLN A 266 56.68 7.46 -12.65
CA GLN A 266 57.36 6.82 -13.77
C GLN A 266 57.89 7.83 -14.81
N SER A 267 57.49 9.08 -14.74
CA SER A 267 57.98 10.14 -15.64
C SER A 267 59.18 10.83 -15.02
N ASP A 268 60.26 11.05 -15.80
CA ASP A 268 61.48 11.79 -15.38
C ASP A 268 61.23 13.29 -15.12
N LYS A 269 59.97 13.69 -14.93
CA LYS A 269 59.59 15.07 -14.63
C LYS A 269 59.36 15.27 -13.13
N GLU A 270 60.02 16.26 -12.56
CA GLU A 270 59.70 16.78 -11.23
C GLU A 270 58.35 17.48 -11.22
N ILE A 271 57.27 16.70 -11.16
CA ILE A 271 55.90 17.26 -11.02
C ILE A 271 55.52 17.22 -9.54
N SER A 272 54.98 18.30 -9.05
CA SER A 272 54.51 18.42 -7.66
C SER A 272 53.21 17.65 -7.45
N ILE A 273 53.03 17.00 -6.28
CA ILE A 273 51.76 16.37 -5.85
C ILE A 273 50.57 17.38 -5.98
N ALA A 274 50.82 18.65 -5.78
CA ALA A 274 49.84 19.70 -5.88
C ALA A 274 49.20 19.81 -7.30
N GLU A 275 49.93 19.42 -8.36
CA GLU A 275 49.41 19.46 -9.73
C GLU A 275 48.46 18.29 -10.06
N LEU A 276 48.47 17.25 -9.24
CA LEU A 276 47.59 16.10 -9.37
C LEU A 276 46.27 16.24 -8.64
N ILE A 277 46.09 17.31 -7.86
CA ILE A 277 44.89 17.52 -7.05
C ILE A 277 43.71 17.78 -7.96
N GLN A 278 42.71 16.94 -7.82
CA GLN A 278 41.43 17.07 -8.52
C GLN A 278 40.36 17.62 -7.59
N PRO A 279 39.44 18.46 -8.11
CA PRO A 279 38.33 18.94 -7.35
C PRO A 279 37.33 17.81 -7.10
N VAL A 280 36.72 17.81 -5.91
CA VAL A 280 35.74 16.80 -5.50
C VAL A 280 34.46 17.47 -5.02
N GLN A 281 33.34 16.75 -5.17
CA GLN A 281 32.06 17.21 -4.67
C GLN A 281 32.03 17.17 -3.14
N THR A 282 31.47 18.23 -2.56
CA THR A 282 31.35 18.37 -1.11
C THR A 282 29.88 18.29 -0.71
N PHE A 283 29.59 17.52 0.32
CA PHE A 283 28.26 17.31 0.89
C PHE A 283 28.23 17.76 2.34
N LYS A 284 27.04 18.19 2.80
CA LYS A 284 26.84 18.52 4.22
C LYS A 284 26.61 17.24 5.02
N ALA A 285 27.08 17.22 6.27
CA ALA A 285 26.85 16.12 7.20
C ALA A 285 25.38 15.72 7.34
N THR A 286 24.47 16.70 7.30
CA THR A 286 23.02 16.52 7.44
C THR A 286 22.29 16.30 6.12
N GLU A 287 23.00 16.18 5.02
CA GLU A 287 22.39 15.98 3.70
C GLU A 287 21.88 14.55 3.59
N LYS A 288 20.67 14.37 3.07
CA LYS A 288 20.07 13.05 2.86
C LYS A 288 20.88 12.24 1.86
N ILE A 289 21.04 10.95 2.16
CA ILE A 289 21.91 10.08 1.35
C ILE A 289 21.40 9.86 -0.08
N ASP A 290 20.07 9.85 -0.28
CA ASP A 290 19.46 9.75 -1.61
C ASP A 290 19.79 10.97 -2.49
N ASP A 291 19.84 12.18 -1.90
CA ASP A 291 20.26 13.40 -2.58
C ASP A 291 21.77 13.38 -2.90
N VAL A 292 22.59 12.90 -1.95
CA VAL A 292 24.03 12.71 -2.16
C VAL A 292 24.28 11.76 -3.33
N PHE A 293 23.66 10.59 -3.29
CA PHE A 293 23.77 9.56 -4.33
C PHE A 293 23.36 10.09 -5.71
N ARG A 294 22.21 10.77 -5.82
CA ARG A 294 21.75 11.38 -7.07
C ARG A 294 22.74 12.43 -7.60
N LYS A 295 23.32 13.24 -6.72
CA LYS A 295 24.31 14.27 -7.12
C LYS A 295 25.59 13.63 -7.63
N MET A 296 26.08 12.58 -6.95
CA MET A 296 27.25 11.82 -7.38
C MET A 296 26.99 11.15 -8.75
N GLN A 297 25.85 10.50 -8.92
CA GLN A 297 25.47 9.87 -10.17
C GLN A 297 25.36 10.88 -11.32
N LYS A 298 24.70 12.03 -11.11
CA LYS A 298 24.55 13.07 -12.13
C LYS A 298 25.87 13.65 -12.59
N LYS A 299 26.87 13.72 -11.69
CA LYS A 299 28.21 14.25 -12.00
C LYS A 299 29.23 13.18 -12.39
N HIS A 300 28.81 11.91 -12.45
CA HIS A 300 29.70 10.78 -12.72
C HIS A 300 30.88 10.70 -11.74
N GLN A 301 30.65 11.04 -10.47
CA GLN A 301 31.64 10.99 -9.41
C GLN A 301 31.26 9.90 -8.41
N SER A 302 32.18 8.96 -8.15
CA SER A 302 31.97 7.89 -7.18
C SER A 302 32.54 8.18 -5.79
N PHE A 303 33.09 9.38 -5.58
CA PHE A 303 33.78 9.80 -4.37
C PHE A 303 33.39 11.23 -4.02
N GLY A 304 33.14 11.52 -2.75
CA GLY A 304 32.78 12.83 -2.24
C GLY A 304 33.30 13.09 -0.83
N ILE A 305 33.30 14.35 -0.44
CA ILE A 305 33.76 14.83 0.87
C ILE A 305 32.57 15.25 1.70
N VAL A 306 32.55 14.84 2.96
CA VAL A 306 31.52 15.27 3.92
C VAL A 306 32.09 16.34 4.82
N LYS A 307 31.37 17.46 4.95
CA LYS A 307 31.73 18.59 5.80
C LYS A 307 30.65 18.91 6.84
N GLU A 308 31.12 19.28 8.03
CA GLU A 308 30.31 19.85 9.11
C GLU A 308 30.93 21.16 9.54
N ASN A 309 30.16 22.24 9.63
CA ASN A 309 30.67 23.59 9.94
C ASN A 309 31.85 24.03 9.06
N ASN A 310 31.84 23.62 7.80
CA ASN A 310 32.91 23.86 6.82
C ASN A 310 34.21 23.08 7.05
N GLU A 311 34.26 22.22 8.05
CA GLU A 311 35.41 21.34 8.33
C GLU A 311 35.20 19.98 7.66
N PHE A 312 36.28 19.39 7.17
CA PHE A 312 36.30 18.03 6.62
C PHE A 312 36.18 17.00 7.74
N ILE A 313 35.10 16.21 7.74
CA ILE A 313 34.80 15.20 8.76
C ILE A 313 34.86 13.77 8.24
N GLY A 314 34.82 13.55 6.95
CA GLY A 314 34.88 12.21 6.35
C GLY A 314 34.67 12.21 4.85
N ILE A 315 34.75 11.02 4.28
CA ILE A 315 34.51 10.76 2.87
C ILE A 315 33.28 9.89 2.69
N ILE A 316 32.68 9.94 1.52
CA ILE A 316 31.56 9.08 1.15
C ILE A 316 31.77 8.61 -0.29
N THR A 317 31.51 7.34 -0.53
CA THR A 317 31.60 6.73 -1.86
C THR A 317 30.22 6.27 -2.35
N MET A 318 30.11 5.99 -3.65
CA MET A 318 28.88 5.37 -4.20
C MET A 318 28.71 3.95 -3.68
N GLU A 319 29.83 3.28 -3.45
CA GLU A 319 29.91 1.93 -2.89
C GLU A 319 29.27 1.92 -1.49
N ASP A 320 29.64 2.85 -0.58
CA ASP A 320 29.03 2.99 0.75
C ASP A 320 27.51 3.17 0.67
N ALA A 321 27.05 4.01 -0.27
CA ALA A 321 25.61 4.24 -0.46
C ALA A 321 24.87 3.00 -1.00
N ILE A 322 25.50 2.20 -1.85
CA ILE A 322 24.92 0.95 -2.37
C ILE A 322 24.92 -0.13 -1.30
N GLU A 323 25.97 -0.19 -0.47
CA GLU A 323 26.07 -1.14 0.64
C GLU A 323 24.92 -1.03 1.63
N GLU A 324 24.42 0.19 1.85
CA GLU A 324 23.24 0.43 2.70
C GLU A 324 21.95 -0.25 2.14
N ILE A 325 21.89 -0.49 0.85
CA ILE A 325 20.74 -1.14 0.19
C ILE A 325 20.93 -2.65 0.11
N VAL A 326 22.10 -3.10 -0.35
CA VAL A 326 22.35 -4.52 -0.65
C VAL A 326 23.00 -5.28 0.52
N GLY A 327 23.43 -4.60 1.57
CA GLY A 327 24.24 -5.15 2.65
C GLY A 327 25.70 -5.26 2.24
N ASN A 328 26.54 -5.81 3.13
CA ASN A 328 27.99 -5.87 2.94
C ASN A 328 28.36 -6.42 1.56
N ILE A 329 29.02 -5.59 0.77
CA ILE A 329 29.64 -5.96 -0.49
C ILE A 329 31.07 -6.37 -0.15
N TYR A 330 31.36 -7.67 -0.16
CA TYR A 330 32.72 -8.15 0.05
C TYR A 330 33.57 -7.81 -1.17
N ASP A 331 34.60 -7.02 -0.98
CA ASP A 331 35.64 -6.82 -1.99
C ASP A 331 36.53 -8.08 -2.07
N GLU A 332 37.09 -8.40 -3.25
CA GLU A 332 38.00 -9.55 -3.44
C GLU A 332 39.26 -9.46 -2.55
N TYR A 333 39.42 -8.36 -1.80
CA TYR A 333 40.59 -8.04 -0.98
C TYR A 333 40.30 -7.96 0.53
N ASP A 334 39.05 -8.23 0.98
CA ASP A 334 38.68 -8.29 2.40
C ASP A 334 39.02 -9.62 3.06
#